data_290b4beae4263a5b3c7e0a3c46ce7df0
#
_entry.id   290b4beae4263a5b3c7e0a3c46ce7df0
#
_cell.length_a   1.000
_cell.length_b   1.000
_cell.length_c   1.000
_cell.angle_alpha   90.00
_cell.angle_beta   90.00
_cell.angle_gamma   90.00
#
_symmetry.space_group_name_H-M   'P 1'
#
loop_
_entity.id
_entity.type
_entity.pdbx_description
1 polymer ?
#
loop_
_entity_poly.entity_id
_entity_poly.type
_entity_poly.pdbx_seq_one_letter_code
_entity_poly.pdbx_strand_id
1 'polypeptide(L)'
;MSRPVAALLLLAMAPLFAQSGPQLKRRGEPTATPQNVDKEGLPPEEDKSIATPVYGFNPLQAQKEIRTGNYYFKKGSYRAAAGRFEEATKWNSGEPEAWLRLGEAEEKLKDHKAAHDAYTKYLALAGESKIADEIRKKLEKLK
;
A
#
# COMPACT_ATOMS: atom_id res chain seq x y z
N MET A 1 -29.06 27.12 -59.17
CA MET A 1 -28.90 26.49 -60.51
C MET A 1 -27.69 25.58 -60.45
N SER A 2 -27.93 24.31 -60.69
CA SER A 2 -27.02 23.29 -61.30
C SER A 2 -25.87 22.72 -60.49
N ARG A 3 -26.11 21.51 -60.03
CA ARG A 3 -25.13 20.42 -59.80
C ARG A 3 -24.41 20.06 -61.09
N PRO A 4 -23.26 19.31 -61.13
CA PRO A 4 -23.29 17.88 -60.77
C PRO A 4 -22.00 17.39 -60.07
N VAL A 5 -22.17 16.42 -59.26
CA VAL A 5 -21.67 15.04 -59.14
C VAL A 5 -20.51 14.65 -60.08
N ALA A 6 -19.41 14.21 -59.51
CA ALA A 6 -18.59 13.17 -60.07
C ALA A 6 -17.91 12.35 -58.97
N ALA A 7 -18.39 11.13 -58.88
CA ALA A 7 -17.73 10.05 -58.15
C ALA A 7 -16.45 9.64 -58.90
N LEU A 8 -15.35 9.43 -58.19
CA LEU A 8 -14.27 8.62 -58.70
C LEU A 8 -13.75 7.68 -57.59
N LEU A 9 -14.16 6.45 -57.73
CA LEU A 9 -13.56 5.28 -57.10
C LEU A 9 -12.12 5.14 -57.62
N LEU A 10 -11.19 5.12 -56.74
CA LEU A 10 -9.84 4.60 -57.01
C LEU A 10 -9.43 3.60 -55.94
N LEU A 11 -9.60 2.37 -56.36
CA LEU A 11 -9.01 1.16 -55.79
C LEU A 11 -7.51 1.27 -55.93
N ALA A 12 -6.78 1.27 -54.86
CA ALA A 12 -5.32 1.12 -54.89
C ALA A 12 -4.86 0.20 -53.76
N MET A 13 -4.55 -0.95 -54.21
CA MET A 13 -3.68 -2.01 -53.73
C MET A 13 -2.69 -1.61 -52.63
N ALA A 14 -2.74 -2.33 -51.55
CA ALA A 14 -1.70 -2.40 -50.54
C ALA A 14 -0.48 -3.18 -51.09
N PRO A 15 0.73 -2.70 -50.93
CA PRO A 15 1.90 -3.57 -51.04
C PRO A 15 2.19 -4.22 -49.69
N LEU A 16 2.17 -5.52 -49.74
CA LEU A 16 2.67 -6.46 -48.75
C LEU A 16 4.18 -6.26 -48.63
N PHE A 17 4.65 -5.43 -47.69
CA PHE A 17 6.06 -5.38 -47.34
C PHE A 17 6.31 -6.29 -46.14
N ALA A 18 6.64 -7.53 -46.45
CA ALA A 18 7.32 -8.42 -45.53
C ALA A 18 8.74 -7.88 -45.31
N GLN A 19 8.95 -7.13 -44.21
CA GLN A 19 10.29 -6.86 -43.74
C GLN A 19 10.65 -7.90 -42.68
N SER A 20 11.32 -8.95 -43.15
CA SER A 20 12.15 -9.81 -42.32
C SER A 20 13.34 -9.02 -41.80
N GLY A 21 13.21 -8.35 -40.66
CA GLY A 21 14.32 -7.81 -39.90
C GLY A 21 15.11 -8.98 -39.27
N PRO A 22 16.43 -8.85 -39.13
CA PRO A 22 17.26 -9.90 -38.56
C PRO A 22 16.85 -10.12 -37.09
N GLN A 23 16.40 -11.32 -36.80
CA GLN A 23 16.16 -11.83 -35.44
C GLN A 23 17.49 -11.77 -34.68
N LEU A 24 17.66 -10.80 -33.83
CA LEU A 24 18.70 -10.81 -32.81
C LEU A 24 18.44 -11.99 -31.90
N LYS A 25 19.25 -13.00 -32.08
CA LYS A 25 19.31 -14.22 -31.29
C LYS A 25 19.55 -13.82 -29.84
N ARG A 26 18.49 -13.73 -29.04
CA ARG A 26 18.58 -13.55 -27.59
C ARG A 26 19.27 -14.79 -27.04
N ARG A 27 20.48 -14.55 -26.58
CA ARG A 27 21.35 -15.53 -25.95
C ARG A 27 20.70 -15.95 -24.62
N GLY A 28 20.22 -17.20 -24.57
CA GLY A 28 20.13 -18.00 -23.35
C GLY A 28 19.20 -17.47 -22.27
N GLU A 29 17.89 -17.57 -22.49
CA GLU A 29 17.00 -17.86 -21.35
C GLU A 29 17.25 -19.33 -20.99
N PRO A 30 17.60 -19.63 -19.73
CA PRO A 30 17.51 -20.99 -19.25
C PRO A 30 16.03 -21.37 -19.27
N THR A 31 15.63 -22.24 -20.18
CA THR A 31 14.38 -22.96 -20.11
C THR A 31 14.40 -23.74 -18.80
N ALA A 32 13.83 -23.15 -17.75
CA ALA A 32 13.48 -23.91 -16.57
C ALA A 32 12.37 -24.88 -17.00
N THR A 33 12.78 -26.05 -17.41
CA THR A 33 11.93 -27.24 -17.43
C THR A 33 11.30 -27.32 -16.03
N PRO A 34 9.99 -27.48 -15.88
CA PRO A 34 9.42 -27.81 -14.59
C PRO A 34 9.97 -29.20 -14.21
N GLN A 35 11.04 -29.20 -13.44
CA GLN A 35 11.49 -30.41 -12.77
C GLN A 35 10.39 -30.74 -11.77
N ASN A 36 9.68 -31.80 -12.06
CA ASN A 36 8.88 -32.53 -11.12
C ASN A 36 9.83 -33.00 -10.01
N VAL A 37 10.02 -32.12 -9.01
CA VAL A 37 10.82 -32.46 -7.84
C VAL A 37 9.92 -33.33 -6.99
N ASP A 38 10.21 -34.62 -7.04
CA ASP A 38 9.59 -35.61 -6.18
C ASP A 38 9.63 -35.11 -4.74
N LYS A 39 8.45 -35.10 -4.08
CA LYS A 39 8.22 -34.51 -2.76
C LYS A 39 8.88 -35.30 -1.60
N GLU A 40 9.88 -36.12 -1.90
CA GLU A 40 10.63 -36.88 -0.91
C GLU A 40 11.96 -36.18 -0.62
N GLY A 41 11.99 -35.38 0.46
CA GLY A 41 13.22 -34.83 1.00
C GLY A 41 13.26 -33.32 1.27
N LEU A 42 12.18 -32.59 1.06
CA LEU A 42 12.10 -31.23 1.58
C LEU A 42 11.90 -31.30 3.09
N PRO A 43 12.70 -30.57 3.89
CA PRO A 43 12.37 -30.40 5.29
C PRO A 43 10.94 -29.82 5.34
N PRO A 44 10.12 -30.17 6.36
CA PRO A 44 8.79 -29.65 6.48
C PRO A 44 8.89 -28.13 6.34
N GLU A 45 8.16 -27.57 5.35
CA GLU A 45 8.05 -26.12 5.24
C GLU A 45 7.53 -25.66 6.58
N GLU A 46 8.39 -25.02 7.37
CA GLU A 46 7.96 -24.31 8.54
C GLU A 46 6.93 -23.31 8.05
N ASP A 47 5.69 -23.54 8.45
CA ASP A 47 4.55 -22.71 8.08
C ASP A 47 4.76 -21.31 8.67
N LYS A 48 5.53 -20.49 7.94
CA LYS A 48 5.83 -19.10 8.30
C LYS A 48 4.56 -18.24 8.36
N SER A 49 3.41 -18.80 7.99
CA SER A 49 2.12 -18.10 8.05
C SER A 49 1.58 -17.96 9.47
N ILE A 50 2.12 -18.74 10.44
CA ILE A 50 1.64 -18.74 11.83
C ILE A 50 2.63 -18.04 12.77
N ALA A 51 3.83 -17.69 12.31
CA ALA A 51 4.75 -16.94 13.14
C ALA A 51 4.19 -15.52 13.39
N THR A 52 3.62 -15.31 14.56
CA THR A 52 3.30 -13.96 15.02
C THR A 52 4.59 -13.14 14.99
N PRO A 53 4.63 -11.99 14.31
CA PRO A 53 5.83 -11.19 14.26
C PRO A 53 6.26 -10.82 15.68
N VAL A 54 7.51 -11.13 16.02
CA VAL A 54 8.09 -10.69 17.28
C VAL A 54 8.48 -9.22 17.09
N TYR A 55 7.70 -8.34 17.71
CA TYR A 55 7.97 -6.91 17.66
C TYR A 55 9.12 -6.59 18.63
N GLY A 56 10.23 -6.11 18.06
CA GLY A 56 11.31 -5.48 18.81
C GLY A 56 11.32 -3.98 18.54
N PHE A 57 11.92 -3.18 19.42
CA PHE A 57 12.05 -1.74 19.20
C PHE A 57 12.80 -1.45 17.88
N ASN A 58 12.09 -0.94 16.90
CA ASN A 58 12.60 -0.63 15.57
C ASN A 58 11.97 0.67 15.02
N PRO A 59 12.57 1.83 15.31
CA PRO A 59 12.05 3.12 14.85
C PRO A 59 12.01 3.25 13.32
N LEU A 60 12.96 2.65 12.62
CA LEU A 60 13.00 2.71 11.16
C LEU A 60 11.82 1.96 10.53
N GLN A 61 11.48 0.79 11.08
CA GLN A 61 10.31 0.04 10.63
C GLN A 61 9.02 0.80 10.98
N ALA A 62 8.92 1.38 12.18
CA ALA A 62 7.79 2.22 12.56
C ALA A 62 7.57 3.37 11.56
N GLN A 63 8.62 4.08 11.19
CA GLN A 63 8.57 5.15 10.20
C GLN A 63 8.14 4.65 8.80
N LYS A 64 8.55 3.45 8.41
CA LYS A 64 8.10 2.83 7.16
C LYS A 64 6.60 2.55 7.19
N GLU A 65 6.10 1.99 8.30
CA GLU A 65 4.66 1.73 8.46
C GLU A 65 3.84 3.03 8.49
N ILE A 66 4.33 4.10 9.14
CA ILE A 66 3.69 5.42 9.12
C ILE A 66 3.57 5.94 7.69
N ARG A 67 4.63 5.88 6.89
CA ARG A 67 4.58 6.33 5.49
C ARG A 67 3.58 5.52 4.68
N THR A 68 3.56 4.21 4.86
CA THR A 68 2.60 3.31 4.18
C THR A 68 1.16 3.61 4.63
N GLY A 69 0.94 3.82 5.93
CA GLY A 69 -0.34 4.23 6.48
C GLY A 69 -0.84 5.55 5.91
N ASN A 70 0.04 6.55 5.84
CA ASN A 70 -0.26 7.86 5.23
C ASN A 70 -0.67 7.74 3.76
N TYR A 71 -0.05 6.83 3.01
CA TYR A 71 -0.46 6.53 1.63
C TYR A 71 -1.90 6.01 1.57
N TYR A 72 -2.24 5.00 2.38
CA TYR A 72 -3.60 4.46 2.42
C TYR A 72 -4.63 5.47 2.92
N PHE A 73 -4.25 6.29 3.91
CA PHE A 73 -5.11 7.34 4.44
C PHE A 73 -5.50 8.35 3.35
N LYS A 74 -4.53 8.82 2.57
CA LYS A 74 -4.75 9.71 1.42
C LYS A 74 -5.64 9.09 0.33
N LYS A 75 -5.62 7.76 0.20
CA LYS A 75 -6.50 7.01 -0.72
C LYS A 75 -7.91 6.78 -0.17
N GLY A 76 -8.19 7.18 1.07
CA GLY A 76 -9.46 6.92 1.73
C GLY A 76 -9.62 5.49 2.26
N SER A 77 -8.58 4.67 2.17
CA SER A 77 -8.55 3.30 2.69
C SER A 77 -8.24 3.29 4.18
N TYR A 78 -9.14 3.86 4.98
CA TYR A 78 -8.89 4.13 6.41
C TYR A 78 -8.62 2.88 7.23
N ARG A 79 -9.28 1.75 6.93
CA ARG A 79 -9.02 0.48 7.61
C ARG A 79 -7.60 -0.03 7.36
N ALA A 80 -7.13 0.04 6.12
CA ALA A 80 -5.75 -0.33 5.79
C ALA A 80 -4.74 0.65 6.43
N ALA A 81 -5.07 1.94 6.47
CA ALA A 81 -4.26 2.95 7.14
C ALA A 81 -4.15 2.69 8.64
N ALA A 82 -5.27 2.43 9.33
CA ALA A 82 -5.30 2.11 10.75
C ALA A 82 -4.42 0.91 11.07
N GLY A 83 -4.53 -0.19 10.29
CA GLY A 83 -3.68 -1.37 10.46
C GLY A 83 -2.18 -1.05 10.34
N ARG A 84 -1.79 -0.17 9.39
CA ARG A 84 -0.38 0.24 9.26
C ARG A 84 0.09 1.12 10.41
N PHE A 85 -0.73 2.02 10.89
CA PHE A 85 -0.40 2.85 12.05
C PHE A 85 -0.34 2.00 13.33
N GLU A 86 -1.21 1.02 13.49
CA GLU A 86 -1.15 0.05 14.59
C GLU A 86 0.17 -0.74 14.55
N GLU A 87 0.58 -1.25 13.38
CA GLU A 87 1.89 -1.88 13.23
C GLU A 87 3.04 -0.94 13.62
N ALA A 88 2.97 0.33 13.24
CA ALA A 88 3.96 1.32 13.63
C ALA A 88 4.07 1.45 15.15
N THR A 89 2.94 1.46 15.88
CA THR A 89 2.95 1.52 17.36
C THR A 89 3.54 0.28 18.02
N LYS A 90 3.45 -0.88 17.37
CA LYS A 90 4.07 -2.13 17.84
C LYS A 90 5.59 -2.10 17.67
N TRP A 91 6.11 -1.53 16.57
CA TRP A 91 7.53 -1.37 16.34
C TRP A 91 8.17 -0.26 17.18
N ASN A 92 7.44 0.82 17.45
CA ASN A 92 7.87 1.91 18.33
C ASN A 92 6.66 2.53 19.03
N SER A 93 6.36 2.05 20.23
CA SER A 93 5.27 2.57 21.04
C SER A 93 5.50 4.00 21.56
N GLY A 94 6.75 4.47 21.53
CA GLY A 94 7.14 5.84 21.90
C GLY A 94 7.04 6.86 20.76
N GLU A 95 6.55 6.48 19.58
CA GLU A 95 6.40 7.37 18.43
C GLU A 95 5.05 8.10 18.47
N PRO A 96 5.00 9.40 18.83
CA PRO A 96 3.72 10.11 18.95
C PRO A 96 2.96 10.19 17.65
N GLU A 97 3.66 10.33 16.51
CA GLU A 97 3.03 10.43 15.20
C GLU A 97 2.20 9.17 14.88
N ALA A 98 2.69 7.98 15.22
CA ALA A 98 1.98 6.74 14.98
C ALA A 98 0.61 6.72 15.70
N TRP A 99 0.58 7.14 16.96
CA TRP A 99 -0.65 7.22 17.75
C TRP A 99 -1.61 8.30 17.24
N LEU A 100 -1.09 9.47 16.85
CA LEU A 100 -1.89 10.54 16.26
C LEU A 100 -2.59 10.06 14.98
N ARG A 101 -1.82 9.46 14.06
CA ARG A 101 -2.34 8.98 12.79
C ARG A 101 -3.30 7.80 12.95
N LEU A 102 -3.05 6.93 13.94
CA LEU A 102 -4.00 5.87 14.28
C LEU A 102 -5.33 6.46 14.74
N GLY A 103 -5.31 7.42 15.67
CA GLY A 103 -6.52 8.08 16.13
C GLY A 103 -7.30 8.77 15.00
N GLU A 104 -6.61 9.43 14.08
CA GLU A 104 -7.23 10.06 12.90
C GLU A 104 -7.89 9.00 11.98
N ALA A 105 -7.27 7.86 11.79
CA ALA A 105 -7.80 6.78 10.96
C ALA A 105 -9.05 6.13 11.60
N GLU A 106 -9.00 5.87 12.90
CA GLU A 106 -10.13 5.31 13.66
C GLU A 106 -11.31 6.29 13.73
N GLU A 107 -11.04 7.60 13.84
CA GLU A 107 -12.08 8.64 13.76
C GLU A 107 -12.80 8.59 12.39
N LYS A 108 -12.05 8.38 11.28
CA LYS A 108 -12.63 8.20 9.95
C LYS A 108 -13.46 6.91 9.83
N LEU A 109 -13.09 5.88 10.55
CA LEU A 109 -13.83 4.62 10.64
C LEU A 109 -15.03 4.70 11.58
N LYS A 110 -15.19 5.82 12.31
CA LYS A 110 -16.21 6.03 13.34
C LYS A 110 -16.07 5.09 14.54
N ASP A 111 -14.90 4.53 14.74
CA ASP A 111 -14.55 3.81 15.96
C ASP A 111 -14.06 4.81 17.01
N HIS A 112 -15.05 5.43 17.71
CA HIS A 112 -14.78 6.48 18.69
C HIS A 112 -13.95 5.97 19.86
N LYS A 113 -14.12 4.70 20.25
CA LYS A 113 -13.35 4.12 21.35
C LYS A 113 -11.89 3.95 20.97
N ALA A 114 -11.61 3.33 19.83
CA ALA A 114 -10.24 3.15 19.34
C ALA A 114 -9.56 4.51 19.09
N ALA A 115 -10.28 5.47 18.53
CA ALA A 115 -9.78 6.84 18.34
C ALA A 115 -9.44 7.51 19.66
N HIS A 116 -10.31 7.39 20.67
CA HIS A 116 -10.07 7.94 22.00
C HIS A 116 -8.82 7.34 22.66
N ASP A 117 -8.66 6.02 22.60
CA ASP A 117 -7.52 5.33 23.19
C ASP A 117 -6.21 5.75 22.50
N ALA A 118 -6.19 5.83 21.16
CA ALA A 118 -5.03 6.28 20.39
C ALA A 118 -4.66 7.74 20.69
N TYR A 119 -5.62 8.63 20.72
CA TYR A 119 -5.38 10.05 21.06
C TYR A 119 -4.90 10.23 22.51
N THR A 120 -5.39 9.43 23.44
CA THR A 120 -4.91 9.44 24.82
C THR A 120 -3.43 9.03 24.89
N LYS A 121 -3.03 8.00 24.11
CA LYS A 121 -1.62 7.61 24.01
C LYS A 121 -0.77 8.69 23.38
N TYR A 122 -1.27 9.33 22.32
CA TYR A 122 -0.60 10.48 21.71
C TYR A 122 -0.32 11.58 22.74
N LEU A 123 -1.34 12.00 23.50
CA LEU A 123 -1.18 13.07 24.50
C LEU A 123 -0.24 12.72 25.63
N ALA A 124 -0.11 11.44 25.96
CA ALA A 124 0.86 10.99 26.98
C ALA A 124 2.32 11.10 26.51
N LEU A 125 2.54 11.08 25.19
CA LEU A 125 3.86 11.12 24.56
C LEU A 125 4.21 12.50 24.00
N ALA A 126 3.20 13.21 23.50
CA ALA A 126 3.36 14.54 22.92
C ALA A 126 3.50 15.57 24.02
N GLY A 127 4.51 16.44 23.90
CA GLY A 127 4.60 17.63 24.75
C GLY A 127 3.47 18.63 24.46
N GLU A 128 3.53 19.78 25.12
CA GLU A 128 2.62 20.89 24.88
C GLU A 128 2.77 21.39 23.42
N SER A 129 1.68 21.38 22.66
CA SER A 129 1.66 21.82 21.29
C SER A 129 0.24 22.17 20.86
N LYS A 130 0.12 22.99 19.82
CA LYS A 130 -1.18 23.32 19.23
C LYS A 130 -1.98 22.08 18.81
N ILE A 131 -1.29 21.05 18.29
CA ILE A 131 -1.92 19.78 17.91
C ILE A 131 -2.45 19.06 19.16
N ALA A 132 -1.68 19.04 20.24
CA ALA A 132 -2.14 18.44 21.50
C ALA A 132 -3.40 19.11 22.03
N ASP A 133 -3.50 20.44 21.94
CA ASP A 133 -4.70 21.19 22.35
C ASP A 133 -5.92 20.86 21.46
N GLU A 134 -5.70 20.72 20.17
CA GLU A 134 -6.76 20.30 19.24
C GLU A 134 -7.25 18.87 19.56
N ILE A 135 -6.34 17.96 19.87
CA ILE A 135 -6.68 16.59 20.25
C ILE A 135 -7.42 16.55 21.59
N ARG A 136 -7.04 17.34 22.59
CA ARG A 136 -7.79 17.44 23.85
C ARG A 136 -9.25 17.83 23.60
N LYS A 137 -9.47 18.85 22.75
CA LYS A 137 -10.84 19.27 22.36
C LYS A 137 -11.62 18.18 21.59
N LYS A 138 -10.93 17.37 20.77
CA LYS A 138 -11.55 16.23 20.09
C LYS A 138 -11.99 15.15 21.09
N LEU A 139 -11.14 14.83 22.06
CA LEU A 139 -11.45 13.83 23.08
C LEU A 139 -12.68 14.17 23.91
N GLU A 140 -12.94 15.46 24.17
CA GLU A 140 -14.17 15.89 24.85
C GLU A 140 -15.44 15.56 24.05
N LYS A 141 -15.34 15.52 22.71
CA LYS A 141 -16.46 15.22 21.80
C LYS A 141 -16.64 13.74 21.50
N LEU A 142 -15.63 12.90 21.80
CA LEU A 142 -15.65 11.46 21.57
C LEU A 142 -16.15 10.66 22.78
N LYS A 143 -16.52 11.34 23.85
CA LYS A 143 -17.06 10.72 25.08
C LYS A 143 -18.46 10.16 24.89
#